data_f8cc0b1d609efa4060919b9d154c2a78
#
_entry.id   f8cc0b1d609efa4060919b9d154c2a78
#
_cell.length_a   1.000
_cell.length_b   1.000
_cell.length_c   1.000
_cell.angle_alpha   90.00
_cell.angle_beta   90.00
_cell.angle_gamma   90.00
#
_symmetry.space_group_name_H-M   'P 1'
#
loop_
_entity.id
_entity.type
_entity.pdbx_description
1 polymer ?
#
loop_
_entity_poly.entity_id
_entity_poly.type
_entity_poly.pdbx_seq_one_letter_code
_entity_poly.pdbx_strand_id
1 'polypeptide(L)'
;MRPLVVAITARALFDLEDGHALFEREGLKAYAAYQREREDQPLQPGIAFPLVRKLLALNSLLPPGVPPVEVILLSRNSADTGLRIFNAIEHFGLGIVRAVFTSGADTHPYIQPFGAQLFLSA
;
A
#
# COMPACT_ATOMS: atom_id res chain seq x y z
N MET A 1 -9.33 15.52 18.85
CA MET A 1 -9.37 15.50 17.36
C MET A 1 -8.78 14.19 16.89
N ARG A 2 -9.46 13.52 15.95
CA ARG A 2 -8.96 12.26 15.38
C ARG A 2 -8.07 12.54 14.18
N PRO A 3 -7.03 11.73 13.94
CA PRO A 3 -6.27 11.83 12.69
C PRO A 3 -7.16 11.49 11.50
N LEU A 4 -6.86 12.06 10.33
CA LEU A 4 -7.45 11.61 9.09
C LEU A 4 -6.75 10.32 8.67
N VAL A 5 -7.49 9.23 8.59
CA VAL A 5 -6.97 7.93 8.19
C VAL A 5 -7.45 7.62 6.77
N VAL A 6 -6.50 7.42 5.88
CA VAL A 6 -6.75 7.09 4.48
C VAL A 6 -6.27 5.66 4.22
N ALA A 7 -7.18 4.80 3.80
CA ALA A 7 -6.83 3.45 3.37
C ALA A 7 -6.58 3.43 1.87
N ILE A 8 -5.55 2.73 1.43
CA ILE A 8 -5.20 2.64 0.02
C ILE A 8 -4.87 1.19 -0.35
N THR A 9 -5.27 0.78 -1.54
CA THR A 9 -4.87 -0.53 -2.06
C THR A 9 -3.44 -0.48 -2.60
N ALA A 10 -2.77 -1.63 -2.57
CA ALA A 10 -1.39 -1.71 -3.09
C ALA A 10 -1.33 -1.35 -4.58
N ARG A 11 -2.36 -1.73 -5.37
CA ARG A 11 -2.40 -1.43 -6.80
C ARG A 11 -2.62 0.05 -7.10
N ALA A 12 -3.24 0.78 -6.20
CA ALA A 12 -3.38 2.23 -6.35
C ALA A 12 -2.07 2.94 -6.00
N LEU A 13 -1.34 2.44 -5.00
CA LEU A 13 -0.10 3.05 -4.53
C LEU A 13 1.07 2.76 -5.46
N PHE A 14 1.19 1.52 -5.94
CA PHE A 14 2.29 1.07 -6.80
C PHE A 14 1.78 0.39 -8.06
N ASP A 15 2.59 0.46 -9.12
CA ASP A 15 2.31 -0.27 -10.35
C ASP A 15 2.69 -1.75 -10.18
N LEU A 16 1.68 -2.61 -10.14
CA LEU A 16 1.83 -4.06 -10.00
C LEU A 16 1.46 -4.81 -11.29
N GLU A 17 1.37 -4.12 -12.42
CA GLU A 17 0.87 -4.70 -13.68
C GLU A 17 1.69 -5.90 -14.17
N ASP A 18 3.02 -5.83 -14.10
CA ASP A 18 3.87 -6.93 -14.56
C ASP A 18 3.63 -8.21 -13.76
N GLY A 19 3.57 -8.08 -12.44
CA GLY A 19 3.28 -9.22 -11.57
C GLY A 19 1.87 -9.75 -11.76
N HIS A 20 0.88 -8.86 -11.94
CA HIS A 20 -0.51 -9.24 -12.16
C HIS A 20 -0.67 -10.00 -13.49
N ALA A 21 -0.02 -9.54 -14.55
CA ALA A 21 -0.04 -10.22 -15.84
C ALA A 21 0.56 -11.63 -15.74
N LEU A 22 1.64 -11.78 -14.97
CA LEU A 22 2.26 -13.08 -14.72
C LEU A 22 1.32 -13.99 -13.92
N PHE A 23 0.63 -13.46 -12.91
CA PHE A 23 -0.34 -14.20 -12.12
C PHE A 23 -1.46 -14.78 -13.00
N GLU A 24 -2.02 -13.96 -13.88
CA GLU A 24 -3.09 -14.40 -14.78
C GLU A 24 -2.61 -15.47 -15.77
N ARG A 25 -1.35 -15.37 -16.23
CA ARG A 25 -0.80 -16.27 -17.22
C ARG A 25 -0.27 -17.58 -16.62
N GLU A 26 0.39 -17.53 -15.46
CA GLU A 26 1.14 -18.65 -14.92
C GLU A 26 0.74 -19.07 -13.50
N GLY A 27 -0.12 -18.31 -12.83
CA GLY A 27 -0.69 -18.67 -11.54
C GLY A 27 0.07 -18.15 -10.31
N LEU A 28 -0.41 -18.54 -9.13
CA LEU A 28 0.03 -18.00 -7.85
C LEU A 28 1.47 -18.35 -7.50
N LYS A 29 1.90 -19.57 -7.77
CA LYS A 29 3.25 -20.01 -7.42
C LYS A 29 4.32 -19.23 -8.19
N ALA A 30 4.10 -19.05 -9.50
CA ALA A 30 4.99 -18.26 -10.34
C ALA A 30 5.00 -16.80 -9.92
N TYR A 31 3.85 -16.26 -9.58
CA TYR A 31 3.72 -14.89 -9.08
C TYR A 31 4.50 -14.68 -7.78
N ALA A 32 4.36 -15.60 -6.81
CA ALA A 32 5.08 -15.51 -5.54
C ALA A 32 6.60 -15.56 -5.75
N ALA A 33 7.09 -16.46 -6.63
CA ALA A 33 8.50 -16.54 -6.96
C ALA A 33 9.00 -15.25 -7.62
N TYR A 34 8.22 -14.69 -8.55
CA TYR A 34 8.54 -13.42 -9.21
C TYR A 34 8.74 -12.30 -8.20
N GLN A 35 7.84 -12.17 -7.22
CA GLN A 35 7.94 -11.12 -6.21
C GLN A 35 9.12 -11.32 -5.27
N ARG A 36 9.41 -12.57 -4.85
CA ARG A 36 10.55 -12.87 -4.00
C ARG A 36 11.88 -12.58 -4.67
N GLU A 37 12.02 -12.91 -5.97
CA GLU A 37 13.23 -12.64 -6.73
C GLU A 37 13.50 -11.14 -6.89
N ARG A 38 12.46 -10.32 -6.82
CA ARG A 38 12.53 -8.87 -7.02
C ARG A 38 12.24 -8.06 -5.77
N GLU A 39 12.31 -8.68 -4.60
CA GLU A 39 11.94 -8.00 -3.35
C GLU A 39 12.76 -6.73 -3.09
N ASP A 40 14.01 -6.68 -3.56
CA ASP A 40 14.88 -5.52 -3.40
C ASP A 40 14.79 -4.54 -4.57
N GLN A 41 14.00 -4.83 -5.60
CA GLN A 41 13.77 -3.91 -6.70
C GLN A 41 12.54 -3.06 -6.40
N PRO A 42 12.67 -1.72 -6.24
CA PRO A 42 11.53 -0.88 -5.92
C PRO A 42 10.45 -0.97 -7.00
N LEU A 43 9.19 -1.06 -6.54
CA LEU A 43 8.04 -0.96 -7.43
C LEU A 43 7.94 0.45 -7.98
N GLN A 44 7.42 0.58 -9.19
CA GLN A 44 7.16 1.90 -9.77
C GLN A 44 5.92 2.52 -9.10
N PRO A 45 5.87 3.87 -8.99
CA PRO A 45 4.68 4.53 -8.47
C PRO A 45 3.42 4.20 -9.26
N GLY A 46 2.32 3.98 -8.53
CA GLY A 46 1.00 3.79 -9.11
C GLY A 46 0.24 5.10 -9.30
N ILE A 47 -1.02 4.97 -9.73
CA ILE A 47 -1.83 6.15 -10.08
C ILE A 47 -2.09 7.09 -8.89
N ALA A 48 -2.21 6.55 -7.68
CA ALA A 48 -2.49 7.35 -6.49
C ALA A 48 -1.23 7.74 -5.71
N PHE A 49 -0.05 7.32 -6.16
CA PHE A 49 1.22 7.63 -5.47
C PHE A 49 1.43 9.14 -5.26
N PRO A 50 1.24 9.99 -6.28
CA PRO A 50 1.44 11.43 -6.08
C PRO A 50 0.50 12.03 -5.03
N LEU A 51 -0.75 11.57 -4.98
CA LEU A 51 -1.71 12.04 -3.99
C LEU A 51 -1.30 11.62 -2.57
N VAL A 52 -0.91 10.36 -2.39
CA VAL A 52 -0.47 9.85 -1.09
C VAL A 52 0.77 10.61 -0.61
N ARG A 53 1.72 10.86 -1.49
CA ARG A 53 2.92 11.61 -1.16
C ARG A 53 2.58 13.02 -0.68
N LYS A 54 1.64 13.69 -1.34
CA LYS A 54 1.17 15.02 -0.94
C LYS A 54 0.45 14.99 0.40
N LEU A 55 -0.41 14.00 0.63
CA LEU A 55 -1.13 13.85 1.89
C LEU A 55 -0.15 13.67 3.06
N LEU A 56 0.84 12.80 2.89
CA LEU A 56 1.85 12.57 3.93
C LEU A 56 2.74 13.79 4.15
N ALA A 57 3.03 14.55 3.10
CA ALA A 57 3.82 15.78 3.21
C ALA A 57 3.13 16.86 4.04
N LEU A 58 1.80 16.85 4.13
CA LEU A 58 1.06 17.78 4.98
C LEU A 58 1.45 17.65 6.45
N ASN A 59 1.90 16.48 6.88
CA ASN A 59 2.25 16.26 8.28
C ASN A 59 3.38 17.17 8.77
N SER A 60 4.29 17.56 7.89
CA SER A 60 5.37 18.48 8.24
C SER A 60 4.90 19.93 8.38
N LEU A 61 3.69 20.23 7.91
CA LEU A 61 3.12 21.58 7.93
C LEU A 61 2.07 21.75 9.04
N LEU A 62 1.71 20.66 9.75
CA LEU A 62 0.68 20.73 10.77
C LEU A 62 1.22 21.39 12.06
N PRO A 63 0.43 22.27 12.69
CA PRO A 63 0.82 22.86 13.96
C PRO A 63 0.84 21.81 15.09
N PRO A 64 1.55 22.08 16.20
CA PRO A 64 1.55 21.19 17.37
C PRO A 64 0.14 20.92 17.86
N GLY A 65 -0.14 19.66 18.22
CA GLY A 65 -1.45 19.25 18.74
C GLY A 65 -2.46 18.84 17.66
N VAL A 66 -2.16 19.08 16.39
CA VAL A 66 -3.00 18.59 15.28
C VAL A 66 -2.56 17.17 14.93
N PRO A 67 -3.49 16.17 14.96
CA PRO A 67 -3.15 14.80 14.61
C PRO A 67 -2.67 14.68 13.16
N PRO A 68 -1.70 13.83 12.90
CA PRO A 68 -1.20 13.64 11.51
C PRO A 68 -2.22 12.95 10.62
N VAL A 69 -2.07 13.14 9.32
CA VAL A 69 -2.72 12.29 8.32
C VAL A 69 -2.01 10.93 8.35
N GLU A 70 -2.77 9.86 8.46
CA GLU A 70 -2.25 8.51 8.41
C GLU A 70 -2.72 7.81 7.15
N VAL A 71 -1.81 7.15 6.45
CA VAL A 71 -2.14 6.29 5.30
C VAL A 71 -1.90 4.85 5.73
N ILE A 72 -2.89 3.99 5.55
CA ILE A 72 -2.78 2.56 5.80
C ILE A 72 -2.93 1.80 4.49
N LEU A 73 -2.21 0.69 4.39
CA LEU A 73 -2.24 -0.14 3.19
C LEU A 73 -3.16 -1.34 3.41
N LEU A 74 -4.12 -1.53 2.51
CA LEU A 74 -4.97 -2.72 2.49
C LEU A 74 -4.69 -3.46 1.19
N SER A 75 -4.16 -4.68 1.28
CA SER A 75 -3.72 -5.43 0.12
C SER A 75 -4.28 -6.85 0.15
N ARG A 76 -4.76 -7.32 -0.99
CA ARG A 76 -5.15 -8.72 -1.17
C ARG A 76 -3.96 -9.61 -1.51
N ASN A 77 -2.77 -9.06 -1.61
CA ASN A 77 -1.56 -9.82 -1.89
C ASN A 77 -1.13 -10.67 -0.68
N SER A 78 -0.25 -11.62 -0.93
CA SER A 78 0.38 -12.44 0.09
C SER A 78 1.60 -11.73 0.71
N ALA A 79 2.20 -12.34 1.72
CA ALA A 79 3.41 -11.83 2.36
C ALA A 79 4.61 -11.75 1.39
N ASP A 80 4.67 -12.61 0.37
CA ASP A 80 5.74 -12.55 -0.64
C ASP A 80 5.75 -11.22 -1.39
N THR A 81 4.57 -10.76 -1.82
CA THR A 81 4.41 -9.44 -2.44
C THR A 81 4.53 -8.35 -1.38
N GLY A 82 4.06 -8.63 -0.17
CA GLY A 82 4.10 -7.69 0.95
C GLY A 82 5.49 -7.19 1.26
N LEU A 83 6.49 -8.05 1.26
CA LEU A 83 7.88 -7.65 1.51
C LEU A 83 8.37 -6.67 0.45
N ARG A 84 8.10 -6.93 -0.82
CA ARG A 84 8.47 -6.01 -1.89
C ARG A 84 7.76 -4.66 -1.77
N ILE A 85 6.49 -4.67 -1.36
CA ILE A 85 5.72 -3.45 -1.13
C ILE A 85 6.31 -2.65 0.03
N PHE A 86 6.64 -3.29 1.15
CA PHE A 86 7.28 -2.62 2.28
C PHE A 86 8.65 -2.05 1.93
N ASN A 87 9.44 -2.78 1.16
CA ASN A 87 10.75 -2.28 0.69
C ASN A 87 10.58 -1.05 -0.19
N ALA A 88 9.54 -1.02 -1.03
CA ALA A 88 9.23 0.15 -1.85
C ALA A 88 8.78 1.35 -1.00
N ILE A 89 7.94 1.11 0.01
CA ILE A 89 7.51 2.14 0.96
C ILE A 89 8.74 2.79 1.62
N GLU A 90 9.68 1.99 2.07
CA GLU A 90 10.92 2.46 2.68
C GLU A 90 11.79 3.22 1.66
N HIS A 91 11.94 2.68 0.46
CA HIS A 91 12.71 3.30 -0.61
C HIS A 91 12.24 4.72 -0.93
N PHE A 92 10.92 4.93 -0.99
CA PHE A 92 10.34 6.24 -1.28
C PHE A 92 10.17 7.13 -0.04
N GLY A 93 10.52 6.62 1.14
CA GLY A 93 10.39 7.40 2.36
C GLY A 93 8.95 7.71 2.77
N LEU A 94 8.00 6.85 2.39
CA LEU A 94 6.61 7.01 2.78
C LEU A 94 6.43 6.54 4.23
N GLY A 95 5.83 7.31 5.08
CA GLY A 95 5.65 6.95 6.49
C GLY A 95 4.48 6.00 6.74
N ILE A 96 4.30 4.97 5.93
CA ILE A 96 3.22 4.00 6.07
C ILE A 96 3.69 2.86 6.96
N VAL A 97 3.10 2.72 8.13
CA VAL A 97 3.53 1.73 9.13
C VAL A 97 2.48 0.66 9.44
N ARG A 98 1.23 0.85 9.00
CA ARG A 98 0.17 -0.14 9.18
C ARG A 98 -0.28 -0.68 7.83
N ALA A 99 -0.33 -2.01 7.72
CA ALA A 99 -0.75 -2.66 6.49
C ALA A 99 -1.41 -4.00 6.79
N VAL A 100 -2.29 -4.43 5.90
CA VAL A 100 -2.93 -5.75 5.95
C VAL A 100 -2.72 -6.43 4.61
N PHE A 101 -2.26 -7.68 4.65
CA PHE A 101 -2.14 -8.54 3.48
C PHE A 101 -3.04 -9.75 3.69
N THR A 102 -4.06 -9.92 2.85
CA THR A 102 -5.13 -10.89 3.08
C THR A 102 -4.99 -12.18 2.30
N SER A 103 -3.97 -12.31 1.44
CA SER A 103 -3.75 -13.48 0.58
C SER A 103 -5.00 -13.86 -0.22
N GLY A 104 -5.65 -12.87 -0.82
CA GLY A 104 -6.81 -13.05 -1.68
C GLY A 104 -8.14 -12.75 -1.05
N ALA A 105 -8.21 -12.67 0.28
CA ALA A 105 -9.47 -12.33 0.95
C ALA A 105 -9.82 -10.84 0.76
N ASP A 106 -11.10 -10.51 0.92
CA ASP A 106 -11.58 -9.14 0.81
C ASP A 106 -10.96 -8.26 1.90
N THR A 107 -10.52 -7.07 1.53
CA THR A 107 -9.95 -6.08 2.46
C THR A 107 -11.01 -5.19 3.10
N HIS A 108 -12.22 -5.18 2.58
CA HIS A 108 -13.30 -4.30 3.04
C HIS A 108 -13.58 -4.40 4.54
N PRO A 109 -13.58 -5.59 5.17
CA PRO A 109 -13.82 -5.72 6.61
C PRO A 109 -12.81 -4.98 7.49
N TYR A 110 -11.65 -4.61 6.95
CA TYR A 110 -10.59 -3.95 7.72
C TYR A 110 -10.68 -2.42 7.71
N ILE A 111 -11.52 -1.84 6.85
CA ILE A 111 -11.63 -0.38 6.70
C ILE A 111 -12.08 0.26 8.01
N GLN A 112 -13.19 -0.23 8.56
CA GLN A 112 -13.76 0.34 9.78
C GLN A 112 -12.90 0.09 11.02
N PRO A 113 -12.40 -1.15 11.28
CA PRO A 113 -11.53 -1.38 12.44
C PRO A 113 -10.27 -0.52 12.46
N PHE A 114 -9.71 -0.18 11.31
CA PHE A 114 -8.56 0.71 11.23
C PHE A 114 -8.93 2.19 11.34
N GLY A 115 -10.22 2.51 11.37
CA GLY A 115 -10.68 3.89 11.46
C GLY A 115 -10.53 4.70 10.18
N ALA A 116 -10.47 4.03 9.04
CA ALA A 116 -10.32 4.71 7.76
C ALA A 116 -11.58 5.50 7.40
N GLN A 117 -11.38 6.74 6.99
CA GLN A 117 -12.43 7.67 6.60
C GLN A 117 -12.50 7.85 5.09
N LEU A 118 -11.44 7.49 4.38
CA LEU A 118 -11.34 7.56 2.93
C LEU A 118 -10.66 6.29 2.44
N PHE A 119 -11.15 5.74 1.34
CA PHE A 119 -10.59 4.53 0.72
C PHE A 119 -10.24 4.84 -0.73
N LEU A 120 -8.97 4.65 -1.09
CA LEU A 120 -8.47 4.83 -2.45
C LEU A 120 -8.14 3.47 -3.06
N SER A 121 -8.76 3.14 -4.18
CA SER A 121 -8.52 1.88 -4.87
C SER A 121 -8.35 2.08 -6.37
N ALA A 122 -7.68 1.13 -7.00
CA ALA A 122 -7.50 1.11 -8.45
C ALA A 122 -8.04 -0.19 -9.02
#